data_de051b9417d4b9a84b71924d750f9582
#
_entry.id   de051b9417d4b9a84b71924d750f9582
#
_cell.length_a   1.000
_cell.length_b   1.000
_cell.length_c   1.000
_cell.angle_alpha   90.00
_cell.angle_beta   90.00
_cell.angle_gamma   90.00
#
_symmetry.space_group_name_H-M   'P 1'
#
loop_
_entity.id
_entity.type
_entity.pdbx_description
1 polymer ?
#
loop_
_entity_poly.entity_id
_entity_poly.type
_entity_poly.pdbx_seq_one_letter_code
_entity_poly.pdbx_strand_id
1 'polypeptide(L)'
;MAGAARGGAAAHHGADTPRGYVDVVVQWRQDNARPRDDNRTMTDSTTRNGVPPSPAGAATPDPSKRFGSLKIAFGDGAVSPAAAPVAGDAATSAGAAARTSSRVLIIGSGPAGLTAAIYAARANLEPIVLGGSAPGGQLMLTSEVENYPGFPDGIDGPDLMGRMRAQAERFGTVFEDVDVEKVDFSSRPFRVWARGVEYRGQTVIIATGASALWLNLESEQRMRGRGVSACATCDGFFFRDREIAVVGGGDTAMEEANYLTRFASKVHLLHRRDAFRASKIMIDRTYHHPRIEVHTNTEVAEVLGDAKVQGLRLRDTTDGAEHELPVDGLFIAIGHKPNTDVFRDWIDVDEKGYLVAHEHTESRIEGVFIAGDVNDHRYRQAVTAAGDGCRAAIDAEHWLEAQGIEEPAAAATA
;
A
#
# COMPACT_ATOMS: atom_id res chain seq x y z
N MET A 1 4.45 23.55 69.92
CA MET A 1 5.34 22.56 70.51
C MET A 1 5.47 21.47 69.44
N ALA A 2 6.48 21.54 68.61
CA ALA A 2 7.84 21.06 68.77
C ALA A 2 7.93 19.50 68.80
N GLY A 3 8.58 18.92 67.80
CA GLY A 3 9.21 17.63 67.82
C GLY A 3 9.15 16.97 66.43
N ALA A 4 10.04 17.18 65.53
CA ALA A 4 11.37 16.63 65.27
C ALA A 4 11.35 15.17 64.73
N ALA A 5 11.51 14.97 63.44
CA ALA A 5 12.54 14.41 62.59
C ALA A 5 13.24 13.10 62.97
N ARG A 6 13.34 12.21 61.98
CA ARG A 6 14.42 11.29 61.56
C ARG A 6 13.82 10.38 60.46
N GLY A 7 14.23 10.26 59.22
CA GLY A 7 15.60 10.04 58.72
C GLY A 7 15.75 8.57 58.35
N GLY A 8 15.43 8.13 57.14
CA GLY A 8 15.70 6.81 56.65
C GLY A 8 16.03 6.88 55.14
N ALA A 9 17.32 6.70 54.83
CA ALA A 9 17.84 6.69 53.48
C ALA A 9 17.51 5.35 52.81
N ALA A 10 16.86 5.37 51.68
CA ALA A 10 16.71 4.21 50.78
C ALA A 10 17.76 4.36 49.68
N ALA A 11 18.55 3.31 49.53
CA ALA A 11 19.60 3.18 48.52
C ALA A 11 18.98 3.00 47.12
N HIS A 12 19.35 3.88 46.19
CA HIS A 12 19.08 3.72 44.78
C HIS A 12 20.06 2.69 44.17
N HIS A 13 19.56 1.53 43.72
CA HIS A 13 20.28 0.68 42.77
C HIS A 13 20.11 1.31 41.37
N GLY A 14 21.18 1.87 40.85
CA GLY A 14 21.27 2.34 39.46
C GLY A 14 21.34 1.15 38.52
N ALA A 15 20.41 1.07 37.58
CA ALA A 15 20.51 0.19 36.45
C ALA A 15 21.48 0.79 35.43
N ASP A 16 22.56 0.09 35.11
CA ASP A 16 23.52 0.45 34.08
C ASP A 16 22.86 0.38 32.70
N THR A 17 22.66 1.56 32.10
CA THR A 17 22.36 1.68 30.67
C THR A 17 23.65 1.52 29.86
N PRO A 18 23.67 0.77 28.73
CA PRO A 18 24.87 0.65 27.91
C PRO A 18 25.23 1.99 27.27
N ARG A 19 26.40 2.53 27.61
CA ARG A 19 26.93 3.83 27.16
C ARG A 19 27.30 3.92 25.67
N GLY A 20 27.07 2.90 24.85
CA GLY A 20 27.58 2.85 23.47
C GLY A 20 26.72 3.58 22.42
N TYR A 21 25.44 3.83 22.67
CA TYR A 21 24.53 4.36 21.63
C TYR A 21 24.46 5.89 21.57
N VAL A 22 24.71 6.57 22.69
CA VAL A 22 24.60 8.02 22.78
C VAL A 22 25.81 8.73 22.16
N ASP A 23 27.00 8.13 22.25
CA ASP A 23 28.25 8.74 21.76
C ASP A 23 28.32 8.80 20.22
N VAL A 24 27.72 7.83 19.51
CA VAL A 24 27.71 7.80 18.03
C VAL A 24 26.83 8.91 17.43
N VAL A 25 25.70 9.24 18.07
CA VAL A 25 24.78 10.27 17.56
C VAL A 25 25.33 11.68 17.81
N VAL A 26 26.07 11.89 18.89
CA VAL A 26 26.72 13.17 19.23
C VAL A 26 27.89 13.45 18.28
N GLN A 27 28.72 12.46 17.99
CA GLN A 27 29.86 12.59 17.08
C GLN A 27 29.39 12.90 15.64
N TRP A 28 28.33 12.21 15.15
CA TRP A 28 27.78 12.48 13.83
C TRP A 28 27.24 13.91 13.66
N ARG A 29 26.68 14.51 14.72
CA ARG A 29 26.20 15.90 14.71
C ARG A 29 27.33 16.92 14.69
N GLN A 30 28.46 16.65 15.32
CA GLN A 30 29.63 17.53 15.32
C GLN A 30 30.35 17.56 13.97
N ASP A 31 30.43 16.40 13.28
CA ASP A 31 31.14 16.28 12.01
C ASP A 31 30.36 16.85 10.81
N ASN A 32 29.06 17.10 10.94
CA ASN A 32 28.20 17.61 9.85
C ASN A 32 27.66 19.06 10.07
N ALA A 33 28.08 19.76 11.09
CA ALA A 33 27.72 21.17 11.31
C ALA A 33 28.60 22.08 10.43
N ARG A 34 28.12 22.49 9.25
CA ARG A 34 28.73 23.56 8.46
C ARG A 34 28.32 24.92 9.01
N PRO A 35 29.25 25.90 9.13
CA PRO A 35 28.90 27.29 9.48
C PRO A 35 28.05 27.90 8.37
N ARG A 36 26.96 28.56 8.72
CA ARG A 36 26.19 29.42 7.82
C ARG A 36 26.94 30.76 7.72
N ASP A 37 27.46 31.05 6.53
CA ASP A 37 27.91 32.41 6.19
C ASP A 37 26.69 33.29 5.93
N ASP A 38 26.30 34.06 6.95
CA ASP A 38 25.43 35.19 6.80
C ASP A 38 26.33 36.43 6.51
N ASN A 39 26.46 36.77 5.23
CA ASN A 39 26.63 38.17 4.81
C ASN A 39 26.70 38.32 3.29
N ARG A 40 25.63 38.75 2.65
CA ARG A 40 25.72 39.55 1.43
C ARG A 40 24.58 40.55 1.35
N THR A 41 24.97 41.78 1.59
CA THR A 41 24.25 43.03 1.30
C THR A 41 23.92 43.12 -0.22
N MET A 42 22.67 43.50 -0.49
CA MET A 42 22.20 43.91 -1.83
C MET A 42 22.90 45.20 -2.27
N THR A 43 23.45 45.22 -3.47
CA THR A 43 23.57 46.44 -4.30
C THR A 43 23.21 46.11 -5.72
N ASP A 44 22.25 46.84 -6.22
CA ASP A 44 21.70 46.92 -7.56
C ASP A 44 22.71 47.53 -8.56
N SER A 45 22.88 46.93 -9.74
CA SER A 45 23.17 47.71 -10.98
C SER A 45 23.05 46.83 -12.22
N THR A 46 22.17 47.23 -13.11
CA THR A 46 22.00 46.87 -14.51
C THR A 46 23.31 47.06 -15.30
N THR A 47 23.70 46.09 -16.20
CA THR A 47 23.95 46.31 -17.63
C THR A 47 24.52 45.06 -18.35
N ARG A 48 23.88 44.73 -19.46
CA ARG A 48 24.30 44.23 -20.79
C ARG A 48 25.49 43.28 -21.01
N ASN A 49 25.12 42.16 -21.67
CA ASN A 49 25.79 41.52 -22.84
C ASN A 49 27.25 41.01 -22.71
N GLY A 50 27.38 39.69 -22.92
CA GLY A 50 28.65 39.09 -23.33
C GLY A 50 28.76 37.63 -22.95
N VAL A 51 28.46 36.71 -23.86
CA VAL A 51 28.74 35.28 -23.72
C VAL A 51 30.23 35.05 -23.99
N PRO A 52 31.03 34.52 -23.06
CA PRO A 52 32.37 34.04 -23.35
C PRO A 52 32.34 32.56 -23.79
N PRO A 53 33.30 32.11 -24.61
CA PRO A 53 33.36 30.77 -25.17
C PRO A 53 33.78 29.74 -24.13
N SER A 54 33.22 28.52 -24.24
CA SER A 54 33.59 27.33 -23.47
C SER A 54 35.06 26.94 -23.67
N PRO A 55 35.75 26.59 -22.57
CA PRO A 55 37.04 25.91 -22.69
C PRO A 55 36.79 24.41 -22.95
N ALA A 56 37.45 23.91 -23.98
CA ALA A 56 37.55 22.50 -24.31
C ALA A 56 38.43 21.77 -23.28
N GLY A 57 37.99 20.56 -22.86
CA GLY A 57 38.85 19.55 -22.24
C GLY A 57 38.87 19.49 -20.73
N ALA A 58 37.81 18.96 -20.12
CA ALA A 58 37.92 18.37 -18.82
C ALA A 58 37.36 16.95 -18.88
N ALA A 59 38.23 15.98 -18.57
CA ALA A 59 37.88 14.57 -18.49
C ALA A 59 36.78 14.33 -17.46
N THR A 60 35.75 13.59 -17.86
CA THR A 60 34.70 13.09 -16.93
C THR A 60 35.31 12.25 -15.84
N PRO A 61 35.07 12.53 -14.56
CA PRO A 61 35.58 11.69 -13.47
C PRO A 61 34.87 10.35 -13.48
N ASP A 62 35.67 9.29 -13.40
CA ASP A 62 35.24 7.88 -13.27
C ASP A 62 34.31 7.71 -12.03
N PRO A 63 33.07 7.25 -12.20
CA PRO A 63 32.14 7.08 -11.08
C PRO A 63 32.54 5.97 -10.09
N SER A 64 33.49 5.10 -10.44
CA SER A 64 33.95 4.01 -9.57
C SER A 64 34.84 4.46 -8.40
N LYS A 65 35.31 5.72 -8.38
CA LYS A 65 36.22 6.23 -7.36
C LYS A 65 35.58 7.06 -6.24
N ARG A 66 34.26 7.15 -6.15
CA ARG A 66 33.56 8.02 -5.17
C ARG A 66 33.08 7.31 -3.92
N PHE A 67 33.17 6.01 -3.80
CA PHE A 67 32.83 5.30 -2.56
C PHE A 67 34.04 4.57 -2.03
N GLY A 68 34.72 5.18 -1.04
CA GLY A 68 35.65 4.46 -0.20
C GLY A 68 34.91 3.29 0.43
N SER A 69 35.43 2.08 0.22
CA SER A 69 34.89 0.86 0.82
C SER A 69 34.86 0.98 2.34
N LEU A 70 33.69 1.24 2.92
CA LEU A 70 33.47 1.13 4.35
C LEU A 70 33.54 -0.37 4.70
N LYS A 71 34.68 -0.85 5.18
CA LYS A 71 34.78 -2.19 5.75
C LYS A 71 34.15 -2.17 7.13
N ILE A 72 32.90 -2.59 7.24
CA ILE A 72 32.30 -2.94 8.52
C ILE A 72 32.84 -4.33 8.88
N ALA A 73 33.75 -4.41 9.84
CA ALA A 73 34.20 -5.68 10.40
C ALA A 73 33.07 -6.22 11.29
N PHE A 74 32.33 -7.17 10.79
CA PHE A 74 31.49 -8.02 11.65
C PHE A 74 32.45 -9.02 12.32
N GLY A 75 32.41 -9.09 13.66
CA GLY A 75 33.16 -10.09 14.40
C GLY A 75 32.77 -11.48 13.92
N ASP A 76 33.75 -12.38 13.88
CA ASP A 76 33.62 -13.78 13.46
C ASP A 76 32.71 -14.58 14.40
N GLY A 77 31.39 -14.33 14.28
CA GLY A 77 30.35 -15.24 14.77
C GLY A 77 29.96 -16.14 13.61
N ALA A 78 30.33 -17.40 13.69
CA ALA A 78 29.98 -18.42 12.72
C ALA A 78 28.44 -18.40 12.48
N VAL A 79 28.01 -17.91 11.31
CA VAL A 79 26.65 -18.07 10.86
C VAL A 79 26.49 -19.54 10.45
N SER A 80 25.79 -20.30 11.25
CA SER A 80 25.36 -21.66 10.91
C SER A 80 24.57 -21.64 9.59
N PRO A 81 24.82 -22.54 8.65
CA PRO A 81 24.05 -22.58 7.40
C PRO A 81 22.58 -22.82 7.70
N ALA A 82 21.73 -22.10 6.95
CA ALA A 82 20.29 -22.19 7.05
C ALA A 82 19.80 -23.63 7.17
N ALA A 83 19.07 -23.90 8.24
CA ALA A 83 18.40 -25.17 8.42
C ALA A 83 17.45 -25.39 7.22
N ALA A 84 17.55 -26.58 6.63
CA ALA A 84 16.60 -27.07 5.63
C ALA A 84 15.17 -26.95 6.18
N PRO A 85 14.14 -26.79 5.30
CA PRO A 85 12.77 -26.73 5.75
C PRO A 85 12.43 -28.01 6.51
N VAL A 86 12.15 -27.86 7.80
CA VAL A 86 11.59 -28.94 8.60
C VAL A 86 10.21 -29.19 8.02
N ALA A 87 10.02 -30.37 7.44
CA ALA A 87 8.70 -30.87 7.13
C ALA A 87 7.93 -30.91 8.45
N GLY A 88 7.13 -29.89 8.70
CA GLY A 88 6.20 -29.86 9.81
C GLY A 88 5.13 -30.89 9.55
N ASP A 89 5.09 -31.93 10.36
CA ASP A 89 3.97 -32.83 10.48
C ASP A 89 2.71 -32.01 10.60
N ALA A 90 1.78 -32.17 9.65
CA ALA A 90 0.42 -31.69 9.76
C ALA A 90 -0.26 -32.49 10.88
N ALA A 91 0.06 -32.10 12.12
CA ALA A 91 -0.75 -32.50 13.26
C ALA A 91 -2.08 -31.74 13.16
N THR A 92 -3.07 -32.40 12.59
CA THR A 92 -4.49 -32.08 12.73
C THR A 92 -4.80 -31.91 14.22
N SER A 93 -4.76 -30.67 14.73
CA SER A 93 -5.28 -30.33 16.06
C SER A 93 -6.81 -30.38 16.01
N ALA A 94 -7.36 -31.58 16.13
CA ALA A 94 -8.76 -31.75 16.44
C ALA A 94 -9.01 -31.26 17.88
N GLY A 95 -9.73 -30.12 18.03
CA GLY A 95 -10.42 -29.85 19.30
C GLY A 95 -10.10 -28.54 20.04
N ALA A 96 -9.33 -27.60 19.54
CA ALA A 96 -9.34 -26.26 20.11
C ALA A 96 -10.50 -25.47 19.48
N ALA A 97 -11.45 -25.00 20.33
CA ALA A 97 -12.50 -24.09 19.84
C ALA A 97 -11.85 -22.90 19.13
N ALA A 98 -12.29 -22.61 17.90
CA ALA A 98 -11.74 -21.49 17.12
C ALA A 98 -11.85 -20.20 17.94
N ARG A 99 -10.77 -19.44 18.05
CA ARG A 99 -10.77 -18.16 18.77
C ARG A 99 -11.64 -17.15 18.04
N THR A 100 -12.73 -16.70 18.65
CA THR A 100 -13.67 -15.74 18.08
C THR A 100 -13.69 -14.40 18.81
N SER A 101 -12.80 -14.20 19.78
CA SER A 101 -12.63 -12.94 20.50
C SER A 101 -11.18 -12.49 20.49
N SER A 102 -10.98 -11.18 20.33
CA SER A 102 -9.66 -10.55 20.25
C SER A 102 -9.72 -9.13 20.79
N ARG A 103 -8.57 -8.55 21.13
CA ARG A 103 -8.46 -7.11 21.37
C ARG A 103 -8.58 -6.32 20.07
N VAL A 104 -8.06 -6.86 18.97
CA VAL A 104 -8.08 -6.22 17.64
C VAL A 104 -8.65 -7.19 16.60
N LEU A 105 -9.80 -6.87 16.03
CA LEU A 105 -10.27 -7.51 14.80
C LEU A 105 -9.79 -6.70 13.59
N ILE A 106 -9.24 -7.37 12.58
CA ILE A 106 -8.82 -6.75 11.33
C ILE A 106 -9.67 -7.34 10.21
N ILE A 107 -10.30 -6.47 9.43
CA ILE A 107 -11.18 -6.88 8.32
C ILE A 107 -10.46 -6.55 7.01
N GLY A 108 -9.99 -7.59 6.31
CA GLY A 108 -9.21 -7.51 5.09
C GLY A 108 -7.77 -7.98 5.26
N SER A 109 -7.24 -8.67 4.24
CA SER A 109 -5.92 -9.31 4.22
C SER A 109 -5.00 -8.81 3.10
N GLY A 110 -5.27 -7.63 2.55
CA GLY A 110 -4.33 -6.91 1.67
C GLY A 110 -3.14 -6.33 2.44
N PRO A 111 -2.24 -5.57 1.79
CA PRO A 111 -1.05 -4.99 2.44
C PRO A 111 -1.35 -4.20 3.72
N ALA A 112 -2.48 -3.46 3.76
CA ALA A 112 -2.90 -2.73 4.94
C ALA A 112 -3.23 -3.66 6.10
N GLY A 113 -4.11 -4.65 5.88
CA GLY A 113 -4.54 -5.59 6.92
C GLY A 113 -3.40 -6.47 7.42
N LEU A 114 -2.55 -6.98 6.52
CA LEU A 114 -1.39 -7.80 6.91
C LEU A 114 -0.36 -6.99 7.71
N THR A 115 -0.11 -5.73 7.33
CA THR A 115 0.79 -4.86 8.10
C THR A 115 0.19 -4.53 9.46
N ALA A 116 -1.11 -4.20 9.53
CA ALA A 116 -1.79 -3.98 10.80
C ALA A 116 -1.70 -5.23 11.70
N ALA A 117 -1.87 -6.43 11.13
CA ALA A 117 -1.74 -7.69 11.86
C ALA A 117 -0.35 -7.90 12.43
N ILE A 118 0.72 -7.61 11.66
CA ILE A 118 2.10 -7.72 12.13
C ILE A 118 2.34 -6.78 13.32
N TYR A 119 1.92 -5.51 13.22
CA TYR A 119 2.14 -4.53 14.29
C TYR A 119 1.32 -4.87 15.54
N ALA A 120 0.03 -5.16 15.40
CA ALA A 120 -0.83 -5.53 16.50
C ALA A 120 -0.36 -6.82 17.21
N ALA A 121 0.08 -7.84 16.44
CA ALA A 121 0.59 -9.08 17.03
C ALA A 121 1.91 -8.86 17.78
N ARG A 122 2.80 -8.00 17.29
CA ARG A 122 4.04 -7.65 17.98
C ARG A 122 3.82 -6.83 19.24
N ALA A 123 2.71 -6.10 19.32
CA ALA A 123 2.24 -5.41 20.52
C ALA A 123 1.44 -6.35 21.47
N ASN A 124 1.48 -7.66 21.26
CA ASN A 124 0.74 -8.68 22.01
C ASN A 124 -0.79 -8.46 22.03
N LEU A 125 -1.36 -7.81 20.99
CA LEU A 125 -2.80 -7.54 20.93
C LEU A 125 -3.60 -8.74 20.38
N GLU A 126 -2.94 -9.83 20.07
CA GLU A 126 -3.54 -11.10 19.63
C GLU A 126 -4.58 -10.91 18.49
N PRO A 127 -4.23 -10.31 17.37
CA PRO A 127 -5.19 -9.98 16.33
C PRO A 127 -5.82 -11.23 15.69
N ILE A 128 -7.11 -11.06 15.29
CA ILE A 128 -7.79 -11.98 14.37
C ILE A 128 -8.02 -11.20 13.07
N VAL A 129 -7.60 -11.77 11.95
CA VAL A 129 -7.82 -11.23 10.61
C VAL A 129 -8.94 -11.99 9.93
N LEU A 130 -10.01 -11.28 9.54
CA LEU A 130 -11.06 -11.78 8.66
C LEU A 130 -10.68 -11.39 7.22
N GLY A 131 -10.03 -12.33 6.53
CA GLY A 131 -9.26 -12.06 5.31
C GLY A 131 -10.07 -11.91 4.02
N GLY A 132 -11.35 -12.30 4.05
CA GLY A 132 -12.19 -12.44 2.87
C GLY A 132 -11.99 -13.77 2.16
N SER A 133 -12.89 -14.10 1.23
CA SER A 133 -12.82 -15.31 0.41
C SER A 133 -11.72 -15.27 -0.66
N ALA A 134 -11.14 -14.09 -0.91
CA ALA A 134 -9.99 -13.87 -1.79
C ALA A 134 -8.85 -13.20 -1.01
N PRO A 135 -8.15 -13.94 -0.11
CA PRO A 135 -7.14 -13.39 0.76
C PRO A 135 -5.93 -12.86 -0.04
N GLY A 136 -5.32 -11.76 0.47
CA GLY A 136 -4.17 -11.08 -0.18
C GLY A 136 -4.57 -9.89 -1.05
N GLY A 137 -5.86 -9.73 -1.38
CA GLY A 137 -6.39 -8.56 -2.09
C GLY A 137 -5.89 -8.44 -3.55
N GLN A 138 -5.78 -7.19 -4.04
CA GLN A 138 -5.49 -6.90 -5.45
C GLN A 138 -4.11 -7.43 -5.92
N LEU A 139 -3.13 -7.54 -5.03
CA LEU A 139 -1.81 -8.05 -5.39
C LEU A 139 -1.80 -9.54 -5.77
N MET A 140 -2.83 -10.30 -5.39
CA MET A 140 -2.99 -11.69 -5.86
C MET A 140 -3.27 -11.81 -7.35
N LEU A 141 -3.65 -10.70 -8.00
CA LEU A 141 -3.94 -10.61 -9.43
C LEU A 141 -2.78 -10.00 -10.23
N THR A 142 -1.68 -9.64 -9.57
CA THR A 142 -0.51 -8.98 -10.16
C THR A 142 0.63 -9.98 -10.26
N SER A 143 1.28 -10.07 -11.44
CA SER A 143 2.40 -10.97 -11.65
C SER A 143 3.67 -10.46 -10.95
N GLU A 144 4.11 -9.24 -11.26
CA GLU A 144 5.36 -8.69 -10.76
C GLU A 144 5.16 -7.33 -10.08
N VAL A 145 5.75 -7.17 -8.90
CA VAL A 145 5.74 -5.96 -8.09
C VAL A 145 7.17 -5.46 -7.95
N GLU A 146 7.51 -4.39 -8.69
CA GLU A 146 8.85 -3.79 -8.68
C GLU A 146 8.97 -2.56 -7.78
N ASN A 147 7.84 -2.02 -7.34
CA ASN A 147 7.75 -0.76 -6.61
C ASN A 147 7.50 -0.92 -5.10
N TYR A 148 7.59 -2.13 -4.55
CA TYR A 148 7.56 -2.36 -3.12
C TYR A 148 8.99 -2.42 -2.57
N PRO A 149 9.39 -1.49 -1.66
CA PRO A 149 10.78 -1.43 -1.17
C PRO A 149 11.23 -2.72 -0.50
N GLY A 150 12.48 -3.11 -0.73
CA GLY A 150 13.09 -4.30 -0.14
C GLY A 150 13.30 -5.46 -1.14
N PHE A 151 12.78 -5.32 -2.35
CA PHE A 151 12.88 -6.33 -3.43
C PHE A 151 13.51 -5.70 -4.67
N PRO A 152 14.86 -5.64 -4.75
CA PRO A 152 15.56 -4.96 -5.85
C PRO A 152 15.34 -5.60 -7.23
N ASP A 153 15.04 -6.90 -7.24
CA ASP A 153 14.77 -7.68 -8.45
C ASP A 153 13.26 -7.89 -8.70
N GLY A 154 12.40 -7.13 -8.01
CA GLY A 154 10.95 -7.37 -8.02
C GLY A 154 10.54 -8.57 -7.16
N ILE A 155 9.24 -8.77 -7.02
CA ILE A 155 8.65 -9.93 -6.37
C ILE A 155 7.28 -10.21 -6.97
N ASP A 156 6.93 -11.48 -7.13
CA ASP A 156 5.58 -11.87 -7.53
C ASP A 156 4.53 -11.42 -6.48
N GLY A 157 3.40 -10.87 -6.93
CA GLY A 157 2.39 -10.32 -6.01
C GLY A 157 1.89 -11.33 -4.99
N PRO A 158 1.47 -12.55 -5.39
CA PRO A 158 1.13 -13.65 -4.48
C PRO A 158 2.24 -14.00 -3.49
N ASP A 159 3.52 -14.01 -3.93
CA ASP A 159 4.67 -14.29 -3.06
C ASP A 159 4.84 -13.21 -2.00
N LEU A 160 4.69 -11.94 -2.36
CA LEU A 160 4.74 -10.83 -1.40
C LEU A 160 3.66 -11.00 -0.33
N MET A 161 2.41 -11.27 -0.75
CA MET A 161 1.30 -11.46 0.18
C MET A 161 1.50 -12.68 1.08
N GLY A 162 2.01 -13.80 0.52
CA GLY A 162 2.36 -15.00 1.26
C GLY A 162 3.41 -14.75 2.33
N ARG A 163 4.45 -13.97 2.02
CA ARG A 163 5.52 -13.59 2.97
C ARG A 163 5.01 -12.67 4.08
N MET A 164 4.16 -11.69 3.75
CA MET A 164 3.55 -10.81 4.76
C MET A 164 2.63 -11.58 5.69
N ARG A 165 1.82 -12.51 5.17
CA ARG A 165 0.95 -13.40 5.95
C ARG A 165 1.77 -14.29 6.89
N ALA A 166 2.77 -14.99 6.37
CA ALA A 166 3.65 -15.83 7.18
C ALA A 166 4.38 -15.03 8.28
N GLN A 167 4.72 -13.77 8.00
CA GLN A 167 5.31 -12.88 9.01
C GLN A 167 4.30 -12.57 10.14
N ALA A 168 3.04 -12.29 9.82
CA ALA A 168 1.99 -12.05 10.81
C ALA A 168 1.67 -13.31 11.63
N GLU A 169 1.57 -14.48 10.98
CA GLU A 169 1.36 -15.79 11.61
C GLU A 169 2.48 -16.13 12.59
N ARG A 170 3.73 -15.82 12.26
CA ARG A 170 4.89 -16.02 13.15
C ARG A 170 4.75 -15.27 14.48
N PHE A 171 4.03 -14.15 14.51
CA PHE A 171 3.76 -13.36 15.72
C PHE A 171 2.44 -13.73 16.41
N GLY A 172 1.74 -14.79 15.95
CA GLY A 172 0.53 -15.30 16.60
C GLY A 172 -0.78 -14.73 16.08
N THR A 173 -0.78 -14.05 14.91
CA THR A 173 -2.02 -13.65 14.25
C THR A 173 -2.83 -14.88 13.85
N VAL A 174 -4.13 -14.86 14.12
CA VAL A 174 -5.08 -15.87 13.62
C VAL A 174 -5.75 -15.35 12.35
N PHE A 175 -5.83 -16.17 11.32
CA PHE A 175 -6.47 -15.85 10.05
C PHE A 175 -7.69 -16.71 9.82
N GLU A 176 -8.78 -16.05 9.40
CA GLU A 176 -10.01 -16.67 8.93
C GLU A 176 -10.29 -16.11 7.51
N ASP A 177 -10.17 -16.96 6.50
CA ASP A 177 -10.35 -16.57 5.10
C ASP A 177 -11.86 -16.62 4.75
N VAL A 178 -12.62 -15.71 5.36
CA VAL A 178 -14.09 -15.61 5.29
C VAL A 178 -14.53 -14.18 5.07
N ASP A 179 -15.58 -14.00 4.26
CA ASP A 179 -16.17 -12.69 4.03
C ASP A 179 -17.00 -12.22 5.23
N VAL A 180 -16.83 -10.94 5.60
CA VAL A 180 -17.66 -10.29 6.60
C VAL A 180 -19.01 -9.94 5.99
N GLU A 181 -20.08 -10.41 6.60
CA GLU A 181 -21.46 -10.25 6.15
C GLU A 181 -22.18 -9.11 6.85
N LYS A 182 -21.81 -8.85 8.11
CA LYS A 182 -22.47 -7.88 8.97
C LYS A 182 -21.53 -7.41 10.09
N VAL A 183 -21.71 -6.16 10.50
CA VAL A 183 -21.04 -5.58 11.67
C VAL A 183 -22.07 -4.93 12.61
N ASP A 184 -21.73 -4.82 13.89
CA ASP A 184 -22.46 -4.05 14.88
C ASP A 184 -21.45 -3.34 15.79
N PHE A 185 -21.38 -2.03 15.63
CA PHE A 185 -20.47 -1.15 16.38
C PHE A 185 -21.21 -0.33 17.47
N SER A 186 -22.41 -0.74 17.86
CA SER A 186 -23.21 -0.03 18.85
C SER A 186 -22.69 -0.13 20.29
N SER A 187 -21.95 -1.19 20.58
CA SER A 187 -21.38 -1.46 21.92
C SER A 187 -20.13 -2.31 21.86
N ARG A 188 -19.25 -2.20 22.86
CA ARG A 188 -18.05 -3.03 22.97
C ARG A 188 -18.31 -4.25 23.86
N PRO A 189 -17.66 -5.40 23.57
CA PRO A 189 -16.85 -5.64 22.38
C PRO A 189 -17.69 -5.55 21.10
N PHE A 190 -17.12 -4.94 20.05
CA PHE A 190 -17.74 -4.86 18.73
C PHE A 190 -17.99 -6.25 18.16
N ARG A 191 -19.06 -6.41 17.40
CA ARG A 191 -19.47 -7.71 16.83
C ARG A 191 -19.36 -7.67 15.30
N VAL A 192 -18.76 -8.73 14.75
CA VAL A 192 -18.58 -8.93 13.32
C VAL A 192 -19.01 -10.35 12.97
N TRP A 193 -19.86 -10.52 11.97
CA TRP A 193 -20.34 -11.83 11.53
C TRP A 193 -19.72 -12.22 10.20
N ALA A 194 -19.22 -13.46 10.12
CA ALA A 194 -18.69 -14.08 8.93
C ALA A 194 -19.05 -15.57 8.93
N ARG A 195 -19.65 -16.07 7.85
CA ARG A 195 -20.17 -17.45 7.72
C ARG A 195 -21.02 -17.90 8.91
N GLY A 196 -21.86 -17.02 9.45
CA GLY A 196 -22.72 -17.32 10.57
C GLY A 196 -21.98 -17.41 11.93
N VAL A 197 -20.68 -17.18 11.99
CA VAL A 197 -19.88 -17.08 13.22
C VAL A 197 -19.81 -15.63 13.67
N GLU A 198 -20.01 -15.37 14.96
CA GLU A 198 -19.82 -14.06 15.57
C GLU A 198 -18.41 -13.92 16.12
N TYR A 199 -17.68 -12.93 15.63
CA TYR A 199 -16.37 -12.50 16.12
C TYR A 199 -16.52 -11.23 16.96
N ARG A 200 -15.72 -11.11 18.01
CA ARG A 200 -15.77 -9.98 18.95
C ARG A 200 -14.41 -9.31 19.07
N GLY A 201 -14.38 -7.96 18.95
CA GLY A 201 -13.17 -7.15 19.12
C GLY A 201 -13.40 -5.96 20.04
N GLN A 202 -12.40 -5.61 20.84
CA GLN A 202 -12.42 -4.34 21.57
C GLN A 202 -12.21 -3.17 20.62
N THR A 203 -11.38 -3.39 19.60
CA THR A 203 -11.16 -2.48 18.47
C THR A 203 -11.33 -3.22 17.14
N VAL A 204 -11.59 -2.45 16.08
CA VAL A 204 -11.70 -2.98 14.71
C VAL A 204 -10.86 -2.11 13.77
N ILE A 205 -10.06 -2.75 12.91
CA ILE A 205 -9.35 -2.09 11.80
C ILE A 205 -10.00 -2.54 10.49
N ILE A 206 -10.58 -1.58 9.75
CA ILE A 206 -11.20 -1.82 8.45
C ILE A 206 -10.14 -1.59 7.36
N ALA A 207 -9.72 -2.67 6.70
CA ALA A 207 -8.65 -2.70 5.68
C ALA A 207 -9.09 -3.46 4.42
N THR A 208 -10.38 -3.31 4.05
CA THR A 208 -11.02 -4.08 2.96
C THR A 208 -10.64 -3.62 1.56
N GLY A 209 -9.92 -2.49 1.44
CA GLY A 209 -9.41 -2.00 0.17
C GLY A 209 -10.48 -1.53 -0.81
N ALA A 210 -10.11 -1.47 -2.08
CA ALA A 210 -10.99 -1.13 -3.20
C ALA A 210 -10.75 -2.10 -4.36
N SER A 211 -11.80 -2.41 -5.09
CA SER A 211 -11.75 -3.28 -6.26
C SER A 211 -11.72 -2.45 -7.54
N ALA A 212 -10.81 -2.74 -8.46
CA ALA A 212 -10.84 -2.14 -9.78
C ALA A 212 -12.14 -2.52 -10.50
N LEU A 213 -12.70 -1.57 -11.22
CA LEU A 213 -13.80 -1.85 -12.12
C LEU A 213 -13.25 -2.39 -13.44
N TRP A 214 -13.95 -3.38 -13.99
CA TRP A 214 -13.56 -4.09 -15.19
C TRP A 214 -14.64 -3.98 -16.27
N LEU A 215 -14.27 -4.27 -17.52
CA LEU A 215 -15.23 -4.30 -18.62
C LEU A 215 -16.14 -5.53 -18.55
N ASN A 216 -15.77 -6.54 -17.75
CA ASN A 216 -16.46 -7.83 -17.59
C ASN A 216 -16.47 -8.68 -18.86
N LEU A 217 -15.45 -8.58 -19.70
CA LEU A 217 -15.24 -9.46 -20.84
C LEU A 217 -14.48 -10.71 -20.40
N GLU A 218 -14.85 -11.87 -20.90
CA GLU A 218 -14.14 -13.13 -20.63
C GLU A 218 -12.68 -13.05 -21.11
N SER A 219 -12.45 -12.43 -22.29
CA SER A 219 -11.11 -12.21 -22.85
C SER A 219 -10.26 -11.26 -21.96
N GLU A 220 -10.87 -10.22 -21.37
CA GLU A 220 -10.21 -9.35 -20.41
C GLU A 220 -9.74 -10.13 -19.18
N GLN A 221 -10.64 -10.95 -18.60
CA GLN A 221 -10.32 -11.74 -17.40
C GLN A 221 -9.15 -12.71 -17.65
N ARG A 222 -9.13 -13.36 -18.81
CA ARG A 222 -8.05 -14.28 -19.22
C ARG A 222 -6.70 -13.58 -19.33
N MET A 223 -6.69 -12.30 -19.70
CA MET A 223 -5.48 -11.52 -19.98
C MET A 223 -5.02 -10.62 -18.84
N ARG A 224 -5.67 -10.66 -17.67
CA ARG A 224 -5.22 -9.92 -16.47
C ARG A 224 -3.82 -10.41 -16.06
N GLY A 225 -2.90 -9.46 -15.81
CA GLY A 225 -1.49 -9.77 -15.56
C GLY A 225 -0.70 -10.26 -16.78
N ARG A 226 -1.36 -10.35 -17.96
CA ARG A 226 -0.73 -10.77 -19.22
C ARG A 226 -0.88 -9.70 -20.31
N GLY A 227 -0.86 -8.43 -19.90
CA GLY A 227 -1.03 -7.28 -20.75
C GLY A 227 -2.31 -6.49 -20.48
N VAL A 228 -3.24 -6.98 -19.65
CA VAL A 228 -4.38 -6.22 -19.12
C VAL A 228 -4.09 -5.82 -17.68
N SER A 229 -4.14 -4.51 -17.40
CA SER A 229 -3.88 -3.90 -16.09
C SER A 229 -4.96 -2.87 -15.73
N ALA A 230 -5.09 -2.56 -14.44
CA ALA A 230 -5.89 -1.45 -13.91
C ALA A 230 -5.05 -0.46 -13.09
N CYS A 231 -3.71 -0.48 -13.27
CA CYS A 231 -2.79 0.39 -12.54
C CYS A 231 -1.65 0.87 -13.44
N ALA A 232 -1.76 2.07 -13.98
CA ALA A 232 -0.74 2.67 -14.83
C ALA A 232 0.61 2.85 -14.11
N THR A 233 0.58 3.22 -12.82
CA THR A 233 1.78 3.44 -12.01
C THR A 233 2.49 2.15 -11.62
N CYS A 234 1.76 1.02 -11.58
CA CYS A 234 2.32 -0.29 -11.29
C CYS A 234 3.02 -0.87 -12.53
N ASP A 235 2.31 -0.89 -13.66
CA ASP A 235 2.64 -1.73 -14.81
C ASP A 235 3.15 -0.95 -16.03
N GLY A 236 3.05 0.39 -16.01
CA GLY A 236 3.42 1.21 -17.18
C GLY A 236 4.86 1.02 -17.64
N PHE A 237 5.78 0.71 -16.74
CA PHE A 237 7.18 0.46 -17.05
C PHE A 237 7.40 -0.73 -18.00
N PHE A 238 6.60 -1.79 -17.88
CA PHE A 238 6.70 -3.00 -18.72
C PHE A 238 6.33 -2.77 -20.20
N PHE A 239 5.72 -1.62 -20.51
CA PHE A 239 5.27 -1.27 -21.85
C PHE A 239 6.15 -0.22 -22.55
N ARG A 240 7.45 -0.20 -22.21
CA ARG A 240 8.41 0.67 -22.90
C ARG A 240 8.44 0.43 -24.39
N ASP A 241 8.35 1.55 -25.15
CA ASP A 241 8.39 1.58 -26.60
C ASP A 241 7.31 0.70 -27.28
N ARG A 242 6.21 0.42 -26.55
CA ARG A 242 5.06 -0.35 -27.02
C ARG A 242 3.88 0.55 -27.31
N GLU A 243 2.99 0.10 -28.19
CA GLU A 243 1.67 0.71 -28.37
C GLU A 243 0.68 0.06 -27.40
N ILE A 244 -0.07 0.90 -26.69
CA ILE A 244 -1.01 0.46 -25.65
C ILE A 244 -2.32 1.20 -25.75
N ALA A 245 -3.38 0.62 -25.17
CA ALA A 245 -4.67 1.26 -25.04
C ALA A 245 -5.03 1.56 -23.58
N VAL A 246 -5.76 2.65 -23.36
CA VAL A 246 -6.36 3.03 -22.08
C VAL A 246 -7.86 3.15 -22.28
N VAL A 247 -8.69 2.50 -21.47
CA VAL A 247 -10.15 2.63 -21.52
C VAL A 247 -10.63 3.48 -20.37
N GLY A 248 -11.34 4.55 -20.69
CA GLY A 248 -11.95 5.40 -19.68
C GLY A 248 -12.42 6.75 -20.22
N GLY A 249 -12.95 7.60 -19.34
CA GLY A 249 -13.48 8.90 -19.77
C GLY A 249 -13.60 9.94 -18.66
N GLY A 250 -13.03 9.67 -17.49
CA GLY A 250 -12.88 10.61 -16.37
C GLY A 250 -11.45 11.11 -16.24
N ASP A 251 -11.21 11.97 -15.23
CA ASP A 251 -9.87 12.52 -14.95
C ASP A 251 -8.82 11.43 -14.77
N THR A 252 -9.14 10.35 -14.07
CA THR A 252 -8.22 9.20 -13.88
C THR A 252 -7.74 8.62 -15.21
N ALA A 253 -8.63 8.44 -16.19
CA ALA A 253 -8.24 7.92 -17.50
C ALA A 253 -7.32 8.87 -18.26
N MET A 254 -7.55 10.18 -18.14
CA MET A 254 -6.69 11.20 -18.72
C MET A 254 -5.31 11.25 -18.04
N GLU A 255 -5.29 11.17 -16.70
CA GLU A 255 -4.05 11.12 -15.91
C GLU A 255 -3.22 9.89 -16.26
N GLU A 256 -3.84 8.72 -16.30
CA GLU A 256 -3.18 7.46 -16.63
C GLU A 256 -2.67 7.45 -18.08
N ALA A 257 -3.48 7.89 -19.05
CA ALA A 257 -3.05 8.00 -20.44
C ALA A 257 -1.84 8.93 -20.59
N ASN A 258 -1.87 10.12 -19.95
CA ASN A 258 -0.73 11.04 -19.94
C ASN A 258 0.50 10.47 -19.22
N TYR A 259 0.30 9.75 -18.12
CA TYR A 259 1.40 9.10 -17.38
C TYR A 259 2.10 8.04 -18.23
N LEU A 260 1.33 7.18 -18.88
CA LEU A 260 1.81 6.07 -19.71
C LEU A 260 2.63 6.53 -20.94
N THR A 261 2.43 7.75 -21.43
CA THR A 261 3.28 8.32 -22.49
C THR A 261 4.75 8.45 -22.11
N ARG A 262 5.09 8.34 -20.82
CA ARG A 262 6.49 8.33 -20.36
C ARG A 262 7.22 7.06 -20.81
N PHE A 263 6.50 6.00 -21.05
CA PHE A 263 7.00 4.68 -21.39
C PHE A 263 6.60 4.27 -22.81
N ALA A 264 5.31 4.27 -23.10
CA ALA A 264 4.76 3.82 -24.36
C ALA A 264 5.17 4.72 -25.55
N SER A 265 5.36 4.10 -26.70
CA SER A 265 5.55 4.82 -27.96
C SER A 265 4.28 5.53 -28.40
N LYS A 266 3.12 4.92 -28.14
CA LYS A 266 1.79 5.46 -28.43
C LYS A 266 0.75 4.95 -27.43
N VAL A 267 -0.21 5.82 -27.07
CA VAL A 267 -1.33 5.51 -26.19
C VAL A 267 -2.62 5.78 -26.94
N HIS A 268 -3.47 4.76 -27.07
CA HIS A 268 -4.81 4.86 -27.64
C HIS A 268 -5.82 5.03 -26.49
N LEU A 269 -6.41 6.24 -26.35
CA LEU A 269 -7.45 6.47 -25.34
C LEU A 269 -8.83 6.15 -25.92
N LEU A 270 -9.45 5.10 -25.41
CA LEU A 270 -10.72 4.56 -25.88
C LEU A 270 -11.85 5.03 -24.97
N HIS A 271 -12.88 5.67 -25.54
CA HIS A 271 -14.06 6.12 -24.80
C HIS A 271 -15.35 5.77 -25.53
N ARG A 272 -16.28 5.12 -24.84
CA ARG A 272 -17.54 4.62 -25.40
C ARG A 272 -18.58 5.70 -25.75
N ARG A 273 -18.34 6.97 -25.42
CA ARG A 273 -19.25 8.10 -25.68
C ARG A 273 -18.54 9.14 -26.55
N ASP A 274 -19.30 10.06 -27.07
CA ASP A 274 -18.83 11.21 -27.86
C ASP A 274 -18.10 12.26 -27.01
N ALA A 275 -18.43 12.35 -25.70
CA ALA A 275 -17.88 13.35 -24.78
C ALA A 275 -17.35 12.74 -23.49
N PHE A 276 -16.20 13.26 -23.05
CA PHE A 276 -15.57 12.89 -21.78
C PHE A 276 -16.23 13.57 -20.58
N ARG A 277 -16.12 12.95 -19.41
CA ARG A 277 -16.54 13.51 -18.12
C ARG A 277 -15.38 14.15 -17.35
N ALA A 278 -14.18 14.06 -17.86
CA ALA A 278 -12.98 14.65 -17.27
C ALA A 278 -13.07 16.19 -17.26
N SER A 279 -12.24 16.82 -16.44
CA SER A 279 -12.08 18.28 -16.42
C SER A 279 -11.55 18.79 -17.76
N LYS A 280 -12.00 19.98 -18.16
CA LYS A 280 -11.63 20.56 -19.46
C LYS A 280 -10.10 20.66 -19.65
N ILE A 281 -9.39 21.01 -18.59
CA ILE A 281 -7.92 21.12 -18.63
C ILE A 281 -7.25 19.78 -18.94
N MET A 282 -7.78 18.67 -18.39
CA MET A 282 -7.25 17.35 -18.66
C MET A 282 -7.59 16.85 -20.05
N ILE A 283 -8.81 17.16 -20.52
CA ILE A 283 -9.22 16.87 -21.91
C ILE A 283 -8.31 17.59 -22.90
N ASP A 284 -8.14 18.91 -22.73
CA ASP A 284 -7.28 19.73 -23.62
C ASP A 284 -5.83 19.20 -23.61
N ARG A 285 -5.28 18.88 -22.45
CA ARG A 285 -3.95 18.32 -22.32
C ARG A 285 -3.78 16.99 -23.07
N THR A 286 -4.78 16.11 -22.95
CA THR A 286 -4.77 14.79 -23.57
C THR A 286 -4.86 14.88 -25.09
N TYR A 287 -5.77 15.71 -25.61
CA TYR A 287 -5.90 15.91 -27.06
C TYR A 287 -4.66 16.55 -27.71
N HIS A 288 -3.91 17.39 -26.99
CA HIS A 288 -2.71 18.03 -27.51
C HIS A 288 -1.44 17.20 -27.33
N HIS A 289 -1.53 16.04 -26.67
CA HIS A 289 -0.35 15.21 -26.42
C HIS A 289 0.04 14.42 -27.69
N PRO A 290 1.29 14.55 -28.21
CA PRO A 290 1.68 13.96 -29.51
C PRO A 290 1.68 12.43 -29.55
N ARG A 291 1.72 11.76 -28.40
CA ARG A 291 1.69 10.30 -28.29
C ARG A 291 0.33 9.73 -27.91
N ILE A 292 -0.71 10.56 -27.74
CA ILE A 292 -2.06 10.09 -27.41
C ILE A 292 -2.95 10.24 -28.65
N GLU A 293 -3.56 9.13 -29.04
CA GLU A 293 -4.62 9.09 -30.04
C GLU A 293 -5.95 8.82 -29.34
N VAL A 294 -6.93 9.69 -29.55
CA VAL A 294 -8.23 9.63 -28.88
C VAL A 294 -9.27 9.01 -29.81
N HIS A 295 -9.94 7.97 -29.31
CA HIS A 295 -11.03 7.27 -29.99
C HIS A 295 -12.31 7.43 -29.14
N THR A 296 -13.20 8.32 -29.55
CA THR A 296 -14.55 8.44 -28.97
C THR A 296 -15.52 7.48 -29.67
N ASN A 297 -16.68 7.26 -29.05
CA ASN A 297 -17.68 6.32 -29.53
C ASN A 297 -17.13 4.89 -29.75
N THR A 298 -16.12 4.52 -28.97
CA THR A 298 -15.37 3.28 -29.16
C THR A 298 -15.36 2.45 -27.86
N GLU A 299 -15.79 1.20 -27.94
CA GLU A 299 -15.71 0.26 -26.86
C GLU A 299 -14.86 -0.96 -27.23
N VAL A 300 -14.28 -1.63 -26.24
CA VAL A 300 -13.58 -2.89 -26.42
C VAL A 300 -14.59 -4.00 -26.43
N ALA A 301 -14.70 -4.72 -27.57
CA ALA A 301 -15.56 -5.89 -27.70
C ALA A 301 -14.81 -7.17 -27.26
N GLU A 302 -13.52 -7.26 -27.53
CA GLU A 302 -12.69 -8.42 -27.18
C GLU A 302 -11.23 -8.01 -27.02
N VAL A 303 -10.52 -8.67 -26.08
CA VAL A 303 -9.05 -8.59 -25.95
C VAL A 303 -8.44 -9.77 -26.70
N LEU A 304 -7.64 -9.50 -27.71
CA LEU A 304 -7.05 -10.49 -28.60
C LEU A 304 -5.66 -10.94 -28.10
N GLY A 305 -5.40 -12.22 -28.27
CA GLY A 305 -4.14 -12.87 -27.92
C GLY A 305 -4.34 -14.14 -27.09
N ASP A 306 -3.31 -14.98 -27.04
CA ASP A 306 -3.33 -16.26 -26.32
C ASP A 306 -2.50 -16.20 -25.03
N ALA A 307 -1.19 -15.98 -25.14
CA ALA A 307 -0.28 -15.91 -23.99
C ALA A 307 -0.22 -14.50 -23.37
N LYS A 308 -0.39 -13.46 -24.18
CA LYS A 308 -0.40 -12.05 -23.82
C LYS A 308 -1.29 -11.26 -24.77
N VAL A 309 -1.60 -10.01 -24.42
CA VAL A 309 -2.33 -9.10 -25.30
C VAL A 309 -1.53 -8.86 -26.59
N GLN A 310 -2.22 -8.96 -27.74
CA GLN A 310 -1.68 -8.71 -29.08
C GLN A 310 -2.52 -7.69 -29.86
N GLY A 311 -3.70 -7.34 -29.34
CA GLY A 311 -4.61 -6.39 -29.94
C GLY A 311 -5.95 -6.37 -29.24
N LEU A 312 -6.82 -5.52 -29.76
CA LEU A 312 -8.20 -5.37 -29.30
C LEU A 312 -9.13 -5.46 -30.51
N ARG A 313 -10.26 -6.10 -30.36
CA ARG A 313 -11.40 -5.88 -31.24
C ARG A 313 -12.23 -4.75 -30.65
N LEU A 314 -12.32 -3.67 -31.40
CA LEU A 314 -13.05 -2.48 -31.05
C LEU A 314 -14.39 -2.46 -31.78
N ARG A 315 -15.40 -1.87 -31.13
CA ARG A 315 -16.73 -1.64 -31.71
C ARG A 315 -17.06 -0.16 -31.64
N ASP A 316 -17.47 0.40 -32.78
CA ASP A 316 -18.09 1.71 -32.80
C ASP A 316 -19.48 1.64 -32.17
N THR A 317 -19.74 2.52 -31.18
CA THR A 317 -21.02 2.51 -30.44
C THR A 317 -22.16 3.18 -31.20
N THR A 318 -21.89 3.83 -32.34
CA THR A 318 -22.88 4.54 -33.14
C THR A 318 -23.49 3.68 -34.25
N ASP A 319 -22.69 2.87 -34.93
CA ASP A 319 -23.12 2.05 -36.04
C ASP A 319 -22.85 0.54 -35.85
N GLY A 320 -22.12 0.17 -34.78
CA GLY A 320 -21.78 -1.21 -34.45
C GLY A 320 -20.64 -1.81 -35.29
N ALA A 321 -19.97 -1.00 -36.12
CA ALA A 321 -18.84 -1.47 -36.93
C ALA A 321 -17.68 -1.96 -36.05
N GLU A 322 -17.09 -3.10 -36.41
CA GLU A 322 -15.96 -3.65 -35.67
C GLU A 322 -14.66 -3.56 -36.50
N HIS A 323 -13.57 -3.29 -35.78
CA HIS A 323 -12.23 -3.33 -36.36
C HIS A 323 -11.20 -3.77 -35.30
N GLU A 324 -10.04 -4.22 -35.76
CA GLU A 324 -8.96 -4.63 -34.86
C GLU A 324 -7.93 -3.50 -34.71
N LEU A 325 -7.47 -3.28 -33.47
CA LEU A 325 -6.39 -2.37 -33.13
C LEU A 325 -5.24 -3.18 -32.52
N PRO A 326 -4.10 -3.28 -33.21
CA PRO A 326 -2.91 -3.93 -32.66
C PRO A 326 -2.36 -3.12 -31.50
N VAL A 327 -2.23 -3.73 -30.30
CA VAL A 327 -1.62 -3.15 -29.11
C VAL A 327 -0.99 -4.25 -28.26
N ASP A 328 0.06 -3.91 -27.53
CA ASP A 328 0.74 -4.83 -26.60
C ASP A 328 0.14 -4.84 -25.20
N GLY A 329 -0.74 -3.88 -24.87
CA GLY A 329 -1.35 -3.78 -23.55
C GLY A 329 -2.64 -2.96 -23.51
N LEU A 330 -3.44 -3.24 -22.48
CA LEU A 330 -4.72 -2.58 -22.22
C LEU A 330 -4.79 -2.17 -20.75
N PHE A 331 -4.99 -0.86 -20.50
CA PHE A 331 -5.18 -0.31 -19.16
C PHE A 331 -6.66 0.06 -18.94
N ILE A 332 -7.24 -0.47 -17.88
CA ILE A 332 -8.64 -0.25 -17.53
C ILE A 332 -8.74 0.87 -16.51
N ALA A 333 -9.05 2.08 -16.98
CA ALA A 333 -9.13 3.30 -16.19
C ALA A 333 -10.57 3.81 -16.01
N ILE A 334 -11.51 2.88 -15.72
CA ILE A 334 -12.94 3.20 -15.56
C ILE A 334 -13.35 3.43 -14.11
N GLY A 335 -12.38 3.35 -13.18
CA GLY A 335 -12.54 3.65 -11.76
C GLY A 335 -12.38 2.43 -10.85
N HIS A 336 -12.59 2.68 -9.56
CA HIS A 336 -12.54 1.67 -8.51
C HIS A 336 -13.81 1.77 -7.67
N LYS A 337 -14.22 0.65 -7.08
CA LYS A 337 -15.29 0.58 -6.07
C LYS A 337 -14.65 0.23 -4.73
N PRO A 338 -14.72 1.11 -3.71
CA PRO A 338 -14.27 0.77 -2.37
C PRO A 338 -15.17 -0.30 -1.76
N ASN A 339 -14.57 -1.23 -1.00
CA ASN A 339 -15.29 -2.34 -0.38
C ASN A 339 -15.89 -1.90 0.97
N THR A 340 -16.90 -1.06 0.92
CA THR A 340 -17.49 -0.34 2.06
C THR A 340 -18.92 -0.73 2.39
N ASP A 341 -19.57 -1.57 1.56
CA ASP A 341 -21.01 -1.82 1.62
C ASP A 341 -21.49 -2.29 3.02
N VAL A 342 -20.68 -3.07 3.74
CA VAL A 342 -21.02 -3.60 5.09
C VAL A 342 -20.94 -2.53 6.18
N PHE A 343 -20.23 -1.42 5.94
CA PHE A 343 -19.93 -0.40 6.96
C PHE A 343 -20.72 0.89 6.82
N ARG A 344 -21.44 1.10 5.72
CA ARG A 344 -22.08 2.39 5.37
C ARG A 344 -23.08 2.90 6.40
N ASP A 345 -23.75 2.01 7.12
CA ASP A 345 -24.69 2.42 8.17
C ASP A 345 -23.98 2.89 9.45
N TRP A 346 -22.68 2.60 9.58
CA TRP A 346 -21.89 2.85 10.76
C TRP A 346 -20.82 3.93 10.58
N ILE A 347 -20.14 3.94 9.45
CA ILE A 347 -18.97 4.77 9.16
C ILE A 347 -19.32 5.76 8.06
N ASP A 348 -18.85 6.99 8.17
CA ASP A 348 -19.03 8.02 7.15
C ASP A 348 -18.33 7.63 5.85
N VAL A 349 -18.99 7.92 4.74
CA VAL A 349 -18.45 7.70 3.39
C VAL A 349 -18.46 9.03 2.61
N ASP A 350 -17.45 9.20 1.76
CA ASP A 350 -17.37 10.34 0.85
C ASP A 350 -18.32 10.16 -0.36
N GLU A 351 -18.36 11.16 -1.23
CA GLU A 351 -19.19 11.17 -2.45
C GLU A 351 -18.86 10.03 -3.42
N LYS A 352 -17.66 9.44 -3.32
CA LYS A 352 -17.18 8.31 -4.13
C LYS A 352 -17.41 6.96 -3.44
N GLY A 353 -17.89 6.97 -2.19
CA GLY A 353 -18.19 5.80 -1.38
C GLY A 353 -17.00 5.28 -0.56
N TYR A 354 -15.87 6.00 -0.47
CA TYR A 354 -14.74 5.66 0.37
C TYR A 354 -15.02 6.02 1.83
N LEU A 355 -14.48 5.23 2.77
CA LEU A 355 -14.62 5.53 4.20
C LEU A 355 -13.85 6.80 4.54
N VAL A 356 -14.40 7.60 5.46
CA VAL A 356 -13.79 8.85 5.92
C VAL A 356 -13.11 8.63 7.27
N ALA A 357 -11.80 8.86 7.32
CA ALA A 357 -11.07 9.01 8.57
C ALA A 357 -11.16 10.48 9.03
N HIS A 358 -11.47 10.70 10.32
CA HIS A 358 -11.65 12.04 10.89
C HIS A 358 -10.35 12.59 11.46
N GLU A 359 -9.65 11.79 12.26
CA GLU A 359 -8.34 12.12 12.80
C GLU A 359 -7.44 10.89 12.61
N HIS A 360 -6.25 11.08 12.05
CA HIS A 360 -5.31 10.00 11.74
C HIS A 360 -5.98 8.84 10.99
N THR A 361 -6.16 7.68 11.65
CA THR A 361 -6.87 6.51 11.10
C THR A 361 -8.24 6.29 11.73
N GLU A 362 -8.68 7.16 12.65
CA GLU A 362 -9.92 7.02 13.42
C GLU A 362 -11.14 7.29 12.55
N SER A 363 -12.15 6.44 12.68
CA SER A 363 -13.49 6.71 12.16
C SER A 363 -14.29 7.57 13.15
N ARG A 364 -15.56 7.91 12.81
CA ARG A 364 -16.48 8.56 13.77
C ARG A 364 -16.81 7.70 15.00
N ILE A 365 -16.51 6.42 14.98
CA ILE A 365 -16.73 5.49 16.09
C ILE A 365 -15.39 5.21 16.76
N GLU A 366 -15.26 5.65 18.02
CA GLU A 366 -14.07 5.38 18.82
C GLU A 366 -13.71 3.89 18.84
N GLY A 367 -12.43 3.57 18.61
CA GLY A 367 -11.92 2.20 18.56
C GLY A 367 -12.21 1.48 17.24
N VAL A 368 -12.75 2.17 16.22
CA VAL A 368 -12.84 1.69 14.84
C VAL A 368 -11.92 2.53 13.95
N PHE A 369 -10.93 1.88 13.36
CA PHE A 369 -9.85 2.48 12.55
C PHE A 369 -9.97 2.06 11.09
N ILE A 370 -9.43 2.87 10.19
CA ILE A 370 -9.53 2.71 8.74
C ILE A 370 -8.11 2.72 8.14
N ALA A 371 -7.81 1.79 7.23
CA ALA A 371 -6.48 1.66 6.64
C ALA A 371 -6.52 1.24 5.16
N GLY A 372 -5.68 1.88 4.36
CA GLY A 372 -5.44 1.54 2.95
C GLY A 372 -6.52 2.01 2.00
N ASP A 373 -6.63 1.35 0.86
CA ASP A 373 -7.42 1.79 -0.30
C ASP A 373 -8.94 1.90 -0.04
N VAL A 374 -9.44 1.44 1.08
CA VAL A 374 -10.84 1.64 1.49
C VAL A 374 -11.12 3.12 1.84
N ASN A 375 -10.06 3.88 2.16
CA ASN A 375 -10.04 5.32 2.43
C ASN A 375 -9.21 6.09 1.38
N ASP A 376 -8.04 5.56 0.99
CA ASP A 376 -7.14 6.19 0.03
C ASP A 376 -7.61 5.98 -1.41
N HIS A 377 -8.38 6.95 -1.93
CA HIS A 377 -8.78 6.97 -3.34
C HIS A 377 -7.72 7.57 -4.27
N ARG A 378 -6.61 8.11 -3.73
CA ARG A 378 -5.61 8.87 -4.47
C ARG A 378 -4.40 8.05 -4.89
N TYR A 379 -3.73 7.39 -3.94
CA TYR A 379 -2.47 6.71 -4.19
C TYR A 379 -2.65 5.26 -4.60
N ARG A 380 -3.44 4.49 -3.82
CA ARG A 380 -3.73 3.07 -4.09
C ARG A 380 -2.48 2.27 -4.42
N GLN A 381 -1.48 2.39 -3.54
CA GLN A 381 -0.21 1.67 -3.65
C GLN A 381 -0.04 0.71 -2.47
N ALA A 382 0.61 -0.45 -2.74
CA ALA A 382 0.87 -1.45 -1.70
C ALA A 382 1.63 -0.87 -0.50
N VAL A 383 2.63 -0.01 -0.77
CA VAL A 383 3.45 0.61 0.27
C VAL A 383 2.69 1.66 1.09
N THR A 384 1.80 2.46 0.48
CA THR A 384 0.95 3.39 1.23
C THR A 384 -0.07 2.66 2.07
N ALA A 385 -0.71 1.63 1.50
CA ALA A 385 -1.63 0.76 2.24
C ALA A 385 -0.95 0.07 3.43
N ALA A 386 0.28 -0.45 3.27
CA ALA A 386 1.06 -0.99 4.36
C ALA A 386 1.36 0.06 5.44
N GLY A 387 1.71 1.29 5.04
CA GLY A 387 1.91 2.42 5.95
C GLY A 387 0.65 2.77 6.74
N ASP A 388 -0.51 2.74 6.09
CA ASP A 388 -1.80 2.97 6.77
C ASP A 388 -2.13 1.86 7.75
N GLY A 389 -1.87 0.60 7.41
CA GLY A 389 -2.01 -0.53 8.32
C GLY A 389 -1.13 -0.40 9.56
N CYS A 390 0.11 0.06 9.40
CA CYS A 390 1.00 0.36 10.52
C CYS A 390 0.40 1.43 11.44
N ARG A 391 -0.06 2.57 10.87
CA ARG A 391 -0.67 3.67 11.63
C ARG A 391 -1.92 3.20 12.39
N ALA A 392 -2.82 2.49 11.72
CA ALA A 392 -4.06 2.01 12.34
C ALA A 392 -3.82 1.03 13.50
N ALA A 393 -2.78 0.19 13.39
CA ALA A 393 -2.43 -0.71 14.48
C ALA A 393 -1.86 0.03 15.70
N ILE A 394 -1.03 1.05 15.47
CA ILE A 394 -0.48 1.90 16.54
C ILE A 394 -1.59 2.74 17.19
N ASP A 395 -2.50 3.31 16.41
CA ASP A 395 -3.62 4.07 16.93
C ASP A 395 -4.56 3.16 17.77
N ALA A 396 -4.79 1.92 17.31
CA ALA A 396 -5.56 0.92 18.08
C ALA A 396 -4.88 0.52 19.39
N GLU A 397 -3.54 0.35 19.40
CA GLU A 397 -2.74 0.07 20.59
C GLU A 397 -2.88 1.20 21.62
N HIS A 398 -2.60 2.44 21.21
CA HIS A 398 -2.71 3.62 22.08
C HIS A 398 -4.12 3.81 22.60
N TRP A 399 -5.13 3.57 21.78
CA TRP A 399 -6.51 3.66 22.22
C TRP A 399 -6.83 2.61 23.31
N LEU A 400 -6.41 1.34 23.12
CA LEU A 400 -6.61 0.26 24.10
C LEU A 400 -5.92 0.58 25.42
N GLU A 401 -4.69 1.08 25.39
CA GLU A 401 -3.95 1.52 26.55
C GLU A 401 -4.68 2.65 27.31
N ALA A 402 -5.16 3.67 26.58
CA ALA A 402 -5.90 4.79 27.17
C ALA A 402 -7.22 4.37 27.84
N GLN A 403 -7.85 3.27 27.36
CA GLN A 403 -9.05 2.70 27.96
C GLN A 403 -8.74 1.78 29.15
N GLY A 404 -7.49 1.50 29.46
CA GLY A 404 -7.10 0.55 30.51
C GLY A 404 -7.51 -0.90 30.19
N ILE A 405 -7.65 -1.24 28.89
CA ILE A 405 -7.95 -2.59 28.43
C ILE A 405 -6.64 -3.37 28.36
N GLU A 406 -6.15 -3.77 29.54
CA GLU A 406 -4.92 -4.55 29.69
C GLU A 406 -5.08 -6.02 29.22
N GLU A 407 -3.94 -6.72 29.09
CA GLU A 407 -3.93 -8.17 28.81
C GLU A 407 -4.82 -8.93 29.80
N PRO A 408 -5.63 -9.89 29.34
CA PRO A 408 -6.14 -10.91 30.28
C PRO A 408 -4.91 -11.56 30.90
N ALA A 409 -4.80 -11.48 32.23
CA ALA A 409 -3.71 -12.09 32.97
C ALA A 409 -3.53 -13.52 32.44
N ALA A 410 -2.31 -13.85 31.99
CA ALA A 410 -2.00 -15.18 31.49
C ALA A 410 -2.57 -16.19 32.47
N ALA A 411 -3.47 -17.06 32.00
CA ALA A 411 -4.02 -18.12 32.85
C ALA A 411 -2.82 -18.86 33.41
N ALA A 412 -2.60 -18.72 34.72
CA ALA A 412 -1.53 -19.39 35.40
C ALA A 412 -1.70 -20.87 35.08
N THR A 413 -0.77 -21.42 34.30
CA THR A 413 -0.64 -22.85 34.07
C THR A 413 -0.40 -23.49 35.43
N ALA A 414 -1.49 -24.08 35.98
CA ALA A 414 -1.42 -24.90 37.16
C ALA A 414 -0.85 -26.29 36.82
#